data_9985b6808d577cda18ee571a1450fef8
#
_entry.id   9985b6808d577cda18ee571a1450fef8
#
_cell.length_a   1.000
_cell.length_b   1.000
_cell.length_c   1.000
_cell.angle_alpha   90.00
_cell.angle_beta   90.00
_cell.angle_gamma   90.00
#
_symmetry.space_group_name_H-M   'P 1'
#
loop_
_entity.id
_entity.type
_entity.pdbx_description
1 polymer ?
#
loop_
_entity_poly.entity_id
_entity_poly.type
_entity_poly.pdbx_seq_one_letter_code
_entity_poly.pdbx_strand_id
1 'polypeptide(L)'
;MKRNIDIKEISDGKLYGPNDMVKADCRGCEGCSACCHGMGTSIVLTPLDIYRLEKELNASFGELMTKGVELNLADGVILPNLAMRGEKEACAFLNDSGRCTIHGARPDICRLFPLGRIYEEKGFRYFLQVYECEKKDRLKVKVKKWIDIPDPARHDKFISDWHAYLKKQEEILENDSSDESRKAVSMGILNTFYVCLLYTSPSPRDMRR
;
A
#
# COMPACT_ATOMS: atom_id res chain seq x y z
N MET A 1 -3.86 -7.26 -6.00
CA MET A 1 -3.46 -7.12 -7.41
C MET A 1 -2.81 -8.42 -7.84
N LYS A 2 -3.53 -9.17 -8.66
CA LYS A 2 -3.02 -10.43 -9.26
C LYS A 2 -2.09 -10.03 -10.41
N ARG A 3 -0.78 -10.11 -10.22
CA ARG A 3 0.16 -10.09 -11.34
C ARG A 3 0.40 -11.54 -11.76
N ASN A 4 0.12 -11.86 -13.00
CA ASN A 4 0.39 -13.18 -13.59
C ASN A 4 1.89 -13.31 -13.96
N ILE A 5 2.75 -13.11 -12.95
CA ILE A 5 4.21 -13.10 -13.11
C ILE A 5 4.76 -14.22 -12.21
N ASP A 6 5.63 -15.06 -12.78
CA ASP A 6 6.35 -16.04 -11.95
C ASP A 6 7.27 -15.29 -10.97
N ILE A 7 7.03 -15.48 -9.67
CA ILE A 7 7.85 -14.87 -8.61
C ILE A 7 9.32 -15.21 -8.78
N LYS A 8 9.65 -16.37 -9.35
CA LYS A 8 11.04 -16.77 -9.62
C LYS A 8 11.74 -15.87 -10.62
N GLU A 9 11.00 -15.28 -11.54
CA GLU A 9 11.57 -14.38 -12.56
C GLU A 9 11.88 -12.99 -12.01
N ILE A 10 11.09 -12.51 -11.03
CA ILE A 10 11.21 -11.15 -10.50
C ILE A 10 11.90 -11.06 -9.13
N SER A 11 12.17 -12.21 -8.48
CA SER A 11 12.74 -12.26 -7.13
C SER A 11 14.09 -12.97 -7.10
N ASP A 12 14.74 -12.91 -5.95
CA ASP A 12 15.95 -13.70 -5.66
C ASP A 12 15.66 -15.18 -5.33
N GLY A 13 14.41 -15.63 -5.54
CA GLY A 13 13.96 -17.01 -5.31
C GLY A 13 13.77 -17.37 -3.84
N LYS A 14 13.86 -16.41 -2.92
CA LYS A 14 13.74 -16.64 -1.47
C LYS A 14 12.50 -15.99 -0.89
N LEU A 15 11.95 -16.65 0.12
CA LEU A 15 10.88 -16.09 0.96
C LEU A 15 11.45 -15.75 2.34
N TYR A 16 11.08 -14.57 2.81
CA TYR A 16 11.58 -13.97 4.03
C TYR A 16 10.48 -13.79 5.06
N GLY A 17 10.80 -14.12 6.30
CA GLY A 17 10.01 -13.72 7.46
C GLY A 17 10.44 -12.35 8.00
N PRO A 18 9.73 -11.80 9.01
CA PRO A 18 9.98 -10.45 9.53
C PRO A 18 11.35 -10.30 10.21
N ASN A 19 11.94 -11.40 10.68
CA ASN A 19 13.26 -11.39 11.35
C ASN A 19 14.43 -11.71 10.42
N ASP A 20 14.17 -12.11 9.18
CA ASP A 20 15.20 -12.47 8.22
C ASP A 20 15.94 -11.24 7.68
N MET A 21 17.19 -11.48 7.29
CA MET A 21 18.06 -10.46 6.70
C MET A 21 17.89 -10.42 5.18
N VAL A 22 17.53 -9.28 4.65
CA VAL A 22 17.31 -9.05 3.21
C VAL A 22 18.11 -7.85 2.71
N LYS A 23 18.57 -7.87 1.45
CA LYS A 23 19.28 -6.75 0.81
C LYS A 23 18.29 -5.67 0.35
N ALA A 24 17.65 -4.97 1.29
CA ALA A 24 16.67 -3.93 1.00
C ALA A 24 17.16 -2.52 1.34
N ASP A 25 18.09 -2.36 2.27
CA ASP A 25 18.50 -1.04 2.76
C ASP A 25 19.30 -0.27 1.70
N CYS A 26 18.65 0.76 1.15
CA CYS A 26 19.20 1.69 0.17
C CYS A 26 19.68 3.01 0.80
N ARG A 27 20.03 3.01 2.10
CA ARG A 27 20.52 4.19 2.85
C ARG A 27 19.54 5.38 2.78
N GLY A 28 18.26 5.11 3.02
CA GLY A 28 17.22 6.14 3.05
C GLY A 28 16.83 6.71 1.69
N CYS A 29 17.22 6.07 0.58
CA CYS A 29 16.91 6.54 -0.78
C CYS A 29 17.43 7.96 -1.08
N GLU A 30 18.52 8.39 -0.45
CA GLU A 30 19.11 9.70 -0.73
C GLU A 30 19.46 9.85 -2.20
N GLY A 31 19.00 10.96 -2.81
CA GLY A 31 19.21 11.27 -4.22
C GLY A 31 18.54 10.30 -5.19
N CYS A 32 17.57 9.49 -4.74
CA CYS A 32 16.86 8.55 -5.57
C CYS A 32 15.34 8.68 -5.38
N SER A 33 14.60 8.74 -6.48
CA SER A 33 13.13 8.75 -6.52
C SER A 33 12.57 7.78 -7.56
N ALA A 34 13.36 6.83 -8.05
CA ALA A 34 12.97 5.93 -9.14
C ALA A 34 11.64 5.23 -8.90
N CYS A 35 11.44 4.66 -7.70
CA CYS A 35 10.17 4.02 -7.33
C CYS A 35 8.99 4.99 -7.11
N CYS A 36 9.18 6.30 -7.30
CA CYS A 36 8.13 7.32 -7.28
C CYS A 36 7.74 7.78 -8.69
N HIS A 37 8.19 7.09 -9.73
CA HIS A 37 7.87 7.37 -11.13
C HIS A 37 7.36 6.11 -11.84
N GLY A 38 6.47 6.29 -12.81
CA GLY A 38 6.01 5.21 -13.69
C GLY A 38 5.21 4.11 -12.98
N MET A 39 4.66 4.39 -11.79
CA MET A 39 3.95 3.38 -11.02
C MET A 39 2.49 3.19 -11.47
N GLY A 40 1.98 4.06 -12.36
CA GLY A 40 0.60 4.01 -12.81
C GLY A 40 -0.37 3.95 -11.62
N THR A 41 -1.30 3.00 -11.64
CA THR A 41 -2.29 2.79 -10.56
C THR A 41 -1.85 1.75 -9.51
N SER A 42 -0.59 1.31 -9.51
CA SER A 42 -0.14 0.17 -8.70
C SER A 42 0.02 0.47 -7.21
N ILE A 43 0.07 1.76 -6.82
CA ILE A 43 0.18 2.15 -5.41
C ILE A 43 -1.21 2.23 -4.78
N VAL A 44 -1.85 1.08 -4.65
CA VAL A 44 -3.18 0.96 -4.03
C VAL A 44 -3.06 1.18 -2.53
N LEU A 45 -3.98 2.00 -2.00
CA LEU A 45 -3.99 2.43 -0.60
C LEU A 45 -4.98 1.59 0.22
N THR A 46 -4.51 1.09 1.34
CA THR A 46 -5.39 0.46 2.33
C THR A 46 -6.14 1.53 3.16
N PRO A 47 -7.21 1.16 3.87
CA PRO A 47 -7.86 2.08 4.82
C PRO A 47 -6.89 2.65 5.86
N LEU A 48 -5.92 1.85 6.30
CA LEU A 48 -4.89 2.29 7.25
C LEU A 48 -3.94 3.33 6.64
N ASP A 49 -3.64 3.21 5.34
CA ASP A 49 -2.82 4.21 4.62
C ASP A 49 -3.57 5.54 4.52
N ILE A 50 -4.86 5.52 4.15
CA ILE A 50 -5.69 6.72 4.11
C ILE A 50 -5.77 7.37 5.49
N TYR A 51 -6.03 6.62 6.55
CA TYR A 51 -6.03 7.13 7.92
C TYR A 51 -4.71 7.85 8.29
N ARG A 52 -3.56 7.26 7.93
CA ARG A 52 -2.25 7.86 8.18
C ARG A 52 -2.05 9.15 7.38
N LEU A 53 -2.47 9.16 6.12
CA LEU A 53 -2.40 10.34 5.26
C LEU A 53 -3.30 11.47 5.76
N GLU A 54 -4.52 11.16 6.19
CA GLU A 54 -5.45 12.14 6.80
C GLU A 54 -4.83 12.80 8.04
N LYS A 55 -4.19 12.00 8.90
CA LYS A 55 -3.51 12.51 10.10
C LYS A 55 -2.29 13.36 9.77
N GLU A 56 -1.42 12.90 8.88
CA GLU A 56 -0.19 13.59 8.50
C GLU A 56 -0.47 14.92 7.78
N LEU A 57 -1.46 14.93 6.89
CA LEU A 57 -1.77 16.09 6.07
C LEU A 57 -2.89 16.96 6.66
N ASN A 58 -3.45 16.56 7.82
CA ASN A 58 -4.63 17.17 8.42
C ASN A 58 -5.73 17.43 7.38
N ALA A 59 -6.08 16.40 6.62
CA ALA A 59 -6.97 16.48 5.47
C ALA A 59 -7.96 15.31 5.50
N SER A 60 -9.21 15.57 5.11
CA SER A 60 -10.22 14.54 4.91
C SER A 60 -9.93 13.69 3.66
N PHE A 61 -10.57 12.53 3.54
CA PHE A 61 -10.47 11.69 2.33
C PHE A 61 -10.81 12.47 1.06
N GLY A 62 -11.86 13.31 1.08
CA GLY A 62 -12.22 14.17 -0.04
C GLY A 62 -11.11 15.15 -0.42
N GLU A 63 -10.43 15.74 0.55
CA GLU A 63 -9.29 16.63 0.31
C GLU A 63 -8.05 15.88 -0.19
N LEU A 64 -7.84 14.63 0.26
CA LEU A 64 -6.77 13.78 -0.27
C LEU A 64 -6.96 13.50 -1.76
N MET A 65 -8.22 13.33 -2.22
CA MET A 65 -8.55 13.17 -3.64
C MET A 65 -8.11 14.37 -4.49
N THR A 66 -8.14 15.57 -3.93
CA THR A 66 -7.64 16.77 -4.66
C THR A 66 -6.13 16.92 -4.61
N LYS A 67 -5.47 16.35 -3.60
CA LYS A 67 -4.02 16.49 -3.36
C LYS A 67 -3.18 15.47 -4.14
N GLY A 68 -3.64 14.23 -4.26
CA GLY A 68 -2.81 13.21 -4.90
C GLY A 68 -3.27 11.78 -4.71
N VAL A 69 -4.53 11.59 -4.32
CA VAL A 69 -5.20 10.29 -4.31
C VAL A 69 -6.21 10.28 -5.46
N GLU A 70 -6.40 9.15 -6.09
CA GLU A 70 -7.41 8.93 -7.13
C GLU A 70 -8.06 7.56 -6.95
N LEU A 71 -9.18 7.32 -7.63
CA LEU A 71 -9.89 6.05 -7.60
C LEU A 71 -9.68 5.30 -8.89
N ASN A 72 -9.22 4.07 -8.82
CA ASN A 72 -9.03 3.20 -9.97
C ASN A 72 -9.52 1.78 -9.72
N LEU A 73 -9.78 1.07 -10.81
CA LEU A 73 -10.18 -0.32 -10.77
C LEU A 73 -8.96 -1.21 -10.39
N ALA A 74 -9.08 -1.94 -9.29
CA ALA A 74 -8.08 -2.90 -8.82
C ALA A 74 -8.76 -4.25 -8.53
N ASP A 75 -8.40 -5.29 -9.26
CA ASP A 75 -8.95 -6.66 -9.12
C ASP A 75 -10.49 -6.70 -9.08
N GLY A 76 -11.15 -5.89 -9.92
CA GLY A 76 -12.60 -5.86 -10.05
C GLY A 76 -13.34 -4.87 -9.14
N VAL A 77 -12.67 -4.27 -8.16
CA VAL A 77 -13.24 -3.25 -7.27
C VAL A 77 -12.56 -1.89 -7.44
N ILE A 78 -13.27 -0.81 -7.17
CA ILE A 78 -12.69 0.54 -7.18
C ILE A 78 -12.05 0.82 -5.82
N LEU A 79 -10.73 1.08 -5.83
CA LEU A 79 -9.95 1.39 -4.65
C LEU A 79 -9.14 2.68 -4.86
N PRO A 80 -8.81 3.41 -3.77
CA PRO A 80 -7.91 4.56 -3.87
C PRO A 80 -6.47 4.13 -4.13
N ASN A 81 -5.76 4.92 -4.92
CA ASN A 81 -4.31 4.79 -5.18
C ASN A 81 -3.65 6.18 -5.21
N LEU A 82 -2.32 6.20 -5.12
CA LEU A 82 -1.58 7.43 -5.34
C LEU A 82 -1.62 7.83 -6.82
N ALA A 83 -1.92 9.10 -7.08
CA ALA A 83 -1.92 9.65 -8.43
C ALA A 83 -0.49 9.84 -8.96
N MET A 84 -0.28 9.52 -10.24
CA MET A 84 0.92 9.87 -10.99
C MET A 84 0.63 11.08 -11.89
N ARG A 85 1.57 12.03 -11.98
CA ARG A 85 1.36 13.31 -12.64
C ARG A 85 2.48 13.66 -13.62
N GLY A 86 2.11 14.40 -14.66
CA GLY A 86 3.03 14.92 -15.67
C GLY A 86 3.59 13.84 -16.60
N GLU A 87 4.39 14.26 -17.56
CA GLU A 87 4.98 13.38 -18.58
C GLU A 87 5.92 12.30 -18.00
N LYS A 88 6.51 12.58 -16.82
CA LYS A 88 7.39 11.64 -16.11
C LYS A 88 6.64 10.68 -15.20
N GLU A 89 5.31 10.73 -15.19
CA GLU A 89 4.47 9.94 -14.28
C GLU A 89 5.00 9.95 -12.84
N ALA A 90 5.30 11.14 -12.32
CA ALA A 90 5.81 11.32 -10.97
C ALA A 90 4.68 11.23 -9.95
N CYS A 91 4.94 10.56 -8.81
CA CYS A 91 4.00 10.53 -7.69
C CYS A 91 3.60 11.96 -7.27
N ALA A 92 2.30 12.19 -7.08
CA ALA A 92 1.77 13.51 -6.70
C ALA A 92 2.35 14.07 -5.38
N PHE A 93 2.95 13.22 -4.55
CA PHE A 93 3.61 13.58 -3.30
C PHE A 93 5.15 13.65 -3.43
N LEU A 94 5.69 13.65 -4.63
CA LEU A 94 7.09 13.90 -4.89
C LEU A 94 7.31 15.39 -5.10
N ASN A 95 8.22 16.01 -4.33
CA ASN A 95 8.55 17.43 -4.51
C ASN A 95 9.64 17.63 -5.59
N ASP A 96 9.88 18.89 -5.94
CA ASP A 96 10.86 19.26 -6.99
C ASP A 96 12.30 18.84 -6.65
N SER A 97 12.61 18.63 -5.36
CA SER A 97 13.90 18.10 -4.91
C SER A 97 13.98 16.57 -4.97
N GLY A 98 12.99 15.90 -5.55
CA GLY A 98 12.93 14.44 -5.65
C GLY A 98 12.72 13.73 -4.29
N ARG A 99 12.07 14.39 -3.32
CA ARG A 99 11.79 13.82 -1.99
C ARG A 99 10.29 13.65 -1.78
N CYS A 100 9.93 12.55 -1.16
CA CYS A 100 8.55 12.25 -0.78
C CYS A 100 8.10 13.18 0.36
N THR A 101 7.06 13.99 0.14
CA THR A 101 6.51 14.92 1.13
C THR A 101 5.72 14.23 2.25
N ILE A 102 5.28 13.00 2.01
CA ILE A 102 4.57 12.16 2.97
C ILE A 102 5.43 10.99 3.47
N HIS A 103 6.77 11.16 3.51
CA HIS A 103 7.68 10.03 3.79
C HIS A 103 7.41 9.37 5.15
N GLY A 104 7.03 10.14 6.18
CA GLY A 104 6.65 9.62 7.50
C GLY A 104 5.37 8.77 7.47
N ALA A 105 4.38 9.21 6.70
CA ALA A 105 3.09 8.54 6.52
C ALA A 105 2.97 7.76 5.19
N ARG A 106 4.11 7.49 4.52
CA ARG A 106 4.12 6.78 3.23
C ARG A 106 3.31 5.49 3.31
N PRO A 107 2.55 5.15 2.24
CA PRO A 107 1.75 3.94 2.19
C PRO A 107 2.54 2.68 2.44
N ASP A 108 1.86 1.65 2.92
CA ASP A 108 2.47 0.37 3.26
C ASP A 108 3.25 -0.26 2.09
N ILE A 109 2.70 -0.21 0.88
CA ILE A 109 3.40 -0.71 -0.32
C ILE A 109 4.70 0.09 -0.61
N CYS A 110 4.73 1.40 -0.33
CA CYS A 110 5.93 2.21 -0.47
C CYS A 110 6.97 1.91 0.64
N ARG A 111 6.52 1.56 1.86
CA ARG A 111 7.39 1.10 2.94
C ARG A 111 8.00 -0.25 2.64
N LEU A 112 7.20 -1.11 2.04
CA LEU A 112 7.59 -2.47 1.70
C LEU A 112 8.66 -2.52 0.61
N PHE A 113 8.55 -1.66 -0.42
CA PHE A 113 9.45 -1.67 -1.58
C PHE A 113 10.94 -1.61 -1.17
N PRO A 114 11.84 -2.42 -1.75
CA PRO A 114 11.67 -3.30 -2.90
C PRO A 114 11.18 -4.72 -2.56
N LEU A 115 10.60 -4.92 -1.39
CA LEU A 115 9.97 -6.20 -1.07
C LEU A 115 8.57 -6.27 -1.67
N GLY A 116 8.08 -7.47 -1.91
CA GLY A 116 6.69 -7.81 -2.18
C GLY A 116 6.17 -8.77 -1.12
N ARG A 117 4.84 -8.96 -1.07
CA ARG A 117 4.19 -9.98 -0.23
C ARG A 117 3.67 -11.12 -1.07
N ILE A 118 3.79 -12.33 -0.56
CA ILE A 118 3.08 -13.50 -1.04
C ILE A 118 2.18 -14.00 0.08
N TYR A 119 0.89 -14.08 -0.18
CA TYR A 119 -0.10 -14.55 0.78
C TYR A 119 -0.16 -16.08 0.76
N GLU A 120 -0.21 -16.66 1.95
CA GLU A 120 -0.31 -18.10 2.22
C GLU A 120 -1.63 -18.38 2.96
N GLU A 121 -1.95 -19.63 3.24
CA GLU A 121 -3.16 -19.99 4.01
C GLU A 121 -3.22 -19.29 5.37
N LYS A 122 -2.07 -19.08 5.99
CA LYS A 122 -1.97 -18.37 7.28
C LYS A 122 -0.97 -17.23 7.18
N GLY A 123 -1.47 -16.03 6.85
CA GLY A 123 -0.65 -14.82 6.77
C GLY A 123 0.05 -14.65 5.43
N PHE A 124 1.27 -14.16 5.47
CA PHE A 124 2.08 -13.89 4.27
C PHE A 124 3.57 -13.94 4.57
N ARG A 125 4.37 -14.09 3.53
CA ARG A 125 5.82 -13.89 3.55
C ARG A 125 6.23 -12.83 2.56
N TYR A 126 7.48 -12.39 2.68
CA TYR A 126 8.05 -11.38 1.82
C TYR A 126 8.98 -12.03 0.79
N PHE A 127 9.13 -11.39 -0.36
CA PHE A 127 10.15 -11.71 -1.36
C PHE A 127 10.85 -10.43 -1.82
N LEU A 128 12.11 -10.53 -2.22
CA LEU A 128 12.88 -9.39 -2.71
C LEU A 128 12.72 -9.27 -4.23
N GLN A 129 12.20 -8.12 -4.70
CA GLN A 129 12.15 -7.78 -6.12
C GLN A 129 13.54 -7.32 -6.57
N VAL A 130 14.16 -8.06 -7.51
CA VAL A 130 15.58 -7.86 -7.83
C VAL A 130 15.81 -6.81 -8.89
N TYR A 131 14.82 -6.52 -9.75
CA TYR A 131 14.97 -5.61 -10.90
C TYR A 131 14.33 -4.23 -10.67
N GLU A 132 13.44 -4.10 -9.70
CA GLU A 132 12.60 -2.91 -9.49
C GLU A 132 13.34 -1.74 -8.83
N CYS A 133 14.38 -1.99 -8.04
CA CYS A 133 15.14 -0.96 -7.37
C CYS A 133 16.45 -0.67 -8.10
N GLU A 134 16.66 0.59 -8.51
CA GLU A 134 17.88 1.02 -9.21
C GLU A 134 19.16 0.95 -8.35
N LYS A 135 19.03 1.05 -7.03
CA LYS A 135 20.18 0.93 -6.11
C LYS A 135 20.67 -0.51 -6.05
N LYS A 136 21.89 -0.76 -6.57
CA LYS A 136 22.48 -2.10 -6.62
C LYS A 136 23.28 -2.48 -5.38
N ASP A 137 23.80 -1.50 -4.63
CA ASP A 137 24.68 -1.63 -3.46
C ASP A 137 23.92 -1.65 -2.12
N ARG A 138 22.72 -2.23 -2.10
CA ARG A 138 21.87 -2.30 -0.92
C ARG A 138 22.51 -3.12 0.19
N LEU A 139 22.39 -2.63 1.44
CA LEU A 139 22.85 -3.33 2.63
C LEU A 139 21.81 -4.34 3.13
N LYS A 140 22.28 -5.32 3.91
CA LYS A 140 21.38 -6.26 4.57
C LYS A 140 20.75 -5.60 5.81
N VAL A 141 19.44 -5.76 5.94
CA VAL A 141 18.64 -5.29 7.07
C VAL A 141 17.57 -6.32 7.42
N LYS A 142 17.13 -6.40 8.67
CA LYS A 142 15.97 -7.22 9.02
C LYS A 142 14.71 -6.67 8.36
N VAL A 143 13.88 -7.54 7.77
CA VAL A 143 12.62 -7.14 7.11
C VAL A 143 11.79 -6.20 7.97
N LYS A 144 11.53 -6.54 9.24
CA LYS A 144 10.75 -5.68 10.15
C LYS A 144 11.38 -4.30 10.40
N LYS A 145 12.72 -4.20 10.35
CA LYS A 145 13.42 -2.90 10.49
C LYS A 145 13.33 -2.07 9.22
N TRP A 146 13.32 -2.73 8.07
CA TRP A 146 13.16 -2.05 6.78
C TRP A 146 11.77 -1.45 6.63
N ILE A 147 10.73 -2.23 6.94
CA ILE A 147 9.33 -1.80 6.84
C ILE A 147 9.02 -0.70 7.86
N ASP A 148 9.65 -0.74 9.04
CA ASP A 148 9.61 0.28 10.10
C ASP A 148 8.17 0.67 10.49
N ILE A 149 7.42 -0.31 10.98
CA ILE A 149 6.05 -0.13 11.47
C ILE A 149 6.04 -0.31 12.99
N PRO A 150 5.43 0.61 13.76
CA PRO A 150 5.47 0.62 15.22
C PRO A 150 4.93 -0.66 15.87
N ASP A 151 3.84 -1.21 15.38
CA ASP A 151 3.22 -2.46 15.87
C ASP A 151 3.08 -3.45 14.72
N PRO A 152 4.14 -4.22 14.39
CA PRO A 152 4.12 -5.15 13.26
C PRO A 152 3.04 -6.22 13.37
N ALA A 153 2.79 -6.74 14.57
CA ALA A 153 1.82 -7.83 14.74
C ALA A 153 0.39 -7.37 14.44
N ARG A 154 0.00 -6.21 14.95
CA ARG A 154 -1.31 -5.60 14.68
C ARG A 154 -1.44 -5.21 13.21
N HIS A 155 -0.38 -4.66 12.63
CA HIS A 155 -0.33 -4.30 11.22
C HIS A 155 -0.48 -5.53 10.32
N ASP A 156 0.29 -6.60 10.58
CA ASP A 156 0.27 -7.83 9.77
C ASP A 156 -1.10 -8.51 9.84
N LYS A 157 -1.73 -8.49 11.04
CA LYS A 157 -3.11 -8.94 11.18
C LYS A 157 -4.07 -8.12 10.34
N PHE A 158 -3.99 -6.78 10.40
CA PHE A 158 -4.83 -5.90 9.58
C PHE A 158 -4.65 -6.17 8.08
N ILE A 159 -3.41 -6.30 7.60
CA ILE A 159 -3.12 -6.57 6.19
C ILE A 159 -3.69 -7.92 5.75
N SER A 160 -3.58 -8.95 6.60
CA SER A 160 -4.15 -10.28 6.31
C SER A 160 -5.67 -10.25 6.27
N ASP A 161 -6.30 -9.58 7.24
CA ASP A 161 -7.76 -9.43 7.31
C ASP A 161 -8.29 -8.62 6.10
N TRP A 162 -7.61 -7.53 5.74
CA TRP A 162 -7.94 -6.71 4.58
C TRP A 162 -7.83 -7.49 3.27
N HIS A 163 -6.74 -8.24 3.11
CA HIS A 163 -6.57 -9.11 1.94
C HIS A 163 -7.69 -10.16 1.85
N ALA A 164 -8.00 -10.86 2.95
CA ALA A 164 -9.07 -11.85 3.00
C ALA A 164 -10.44 -11.24 2.70
N TYR A 165 -10.70 -10.01 3.20
CA TYR A 165 -11.91 -9.28 2.89
C TYR A 165 -12.03 -8.98 1.39
N LEU A 166 -10.97 -8.43 0.76
CA LEU A 166 -10.98 -8.14 -0.67
C LEU A 166 -11.15 -9.40 -1.52
N LYS A 167 -10.57 -10.54 -1.10
CA LYS A 167 -10.78 -11.82 -1.78
C LYS A 167 -12.23 -12.26 -1.81
N LYS A 168 -12.95 -12.09 -0.70
CA LYS A 168 -14.39 -12.37 -0.66
C LYS A 168 -15.18 -11.45 -1.58
N GLN A 169 -14.77 -10.19 -1.73
CA GLN A 169 -15.43 -9.27 -2.66
C GLN A 169 -15.15 -9.66 -4.13
N GLU A 170 -13.92 -10.11 -4.44
CA GLU A 170 -13.61 -10.67 -5.76
C GLU A 170 -14.49 -11.87 -6.07
N GLU A 171 -14.65 -12.83 -5.15
CA GLU A 171 -15.50 -14.01 -5.30
C GLU A 171 -16.97 -13.65 -5.58
N ILE A 172 -17.50 -12.61 -4.89
CA ILE A 172 -18.85 -12.10 -5.15
C ILE A 172 -18.96 -11.58 -6.59
N LEU A 173 -17.97 -10.84 -7.07
CA LEU A 173 -17.94 -10.27 -8.40
C LEU A 173 -17.64 -11.30 -9.50
N GLU A 174 -16.97 -12.41 -9.18
CA GLU A 174 -16.81 -13.55 -10.09
C GLU A 174 -18.15 -14.25 -10.34
N ASN A 175 -19.05 -14.29 -9.33
CA ASN A 175 -20.38 -14.88 -9.45
C ASN A 175 -21.42 -13.94 -10.09
N ASP A 176 -21.26 -12.62 -9.91
CA ASP A 176 -22.08 -11.58 -10.54
C ASP A 176 -21.21 -10.41 -10.98
N SER A 177 -20.75 -10.47 -12.24
CA SER A 177 -19.87 -9.46 -12.85
C SER A 177 -20.61 -8.27 -13.44
N SER A 178 -21.91 -8.06 -13.11
CA SER A 178 -22.69 -6.91 -13.58
C SER A 178 -22.08 -5.59 -13.11
N ASP A 179 -22.28 -4.54 -13.89
CA ASP A 179 -21.80 -3.18 -13.50
C ASP A 179 -22.50 -2.68 -12.25
N GLU A 180 -23.76 -3.09 -12.01
CA GLU A 180 -24.52 -2.78 -10.79
C GLU A 180 -23.87 -3.42 -9.55
N SER A 181 -23.54 -4.69 -9.60
CA SER A 181 -22.86 -5.40 -8.52
C SER A 181 -21.47 -4.82 -8.25
N ARG A 182 -20.69 -4.55 -9.30
CA ARG A 182 -19.38 -3.91 -9.17
C ARG A 182 -19.48 -2.53 -8.50
N LYS A 183 -20.45 -1.74 -8.91
CA LYS A 183 -20.71 -0.43 -8.31
C LYS A 183 -21.15 -0.55 -6.86
N ALA A 184 -22.07 -1.44 -6.54
CA ALA A 184 -22.56 -1.66 -5.17
C ALA A 184 -21.41 -2.09 -4.24
N VAL A 185 -20.61 -3.07 -4.63
CA VAL A 185 -19.45 -3.55 -3.87
C VAL A 185 -18.43 -2.43 -3.66
N SER A 186 -18.06 -1.72 -4.73
CA SER A 186 -17.07 -0.63 -4.66
C SER A 186 -17.56 0.52 -3.76
N MET A 187 -18.81 0.94 -3.90
CA MET A 187 -19.39 1.98 -3.04
C MET A 187 -19.48 1.53 -1.58
N GLY A 188 -19.84 0.28 -1.33
CA GLY A 188 -19.84 -0.30 0.02
C GLY A 188 -18.45 -0.26 0.66
N ILE A 189 -17.41 -0.64 -0.06
CA ILE A 189 -16.02 -0.58 0.40
C ILE A 189 -15.62 0.88 0.69
N LEU A 190 -15.82 1.78 -0.26
CA LEU A 190 -15.41 3.18 -0.12
C LEU A 190 -16.11 3.86 1.05
N ASN A 191 -17.41 3.71 1.16
CA ASN A 191 -18.18 4.33 2.25
C ASN A 191 -17.79 3.76 3.62
N THR A 192 -17.64 2.43 3.74
CA THR A 192 -17.38 1.79 5.03
C THR A 192 -15.94 2.05 5.53
N PHE A 193 -14.94 1.99 4.64
CA PHE A 193 -13.55 1.92 5.04
C PHE A 193 -12.74 3.18 4.75
N TYR A 194 -13.22 4.08 3.89
CA TYR A 194 -12.47 5.28 3.50
C TYR A 194 -13.18 6.57 3.85
N VAL A 195 -14.50 6.65 3.64
CA VAL A 195 -15.26 7.87 3.93
C VAL A 195 -15.63 7.95 5.42
N CYS A 196 -16.04 6.83 6.03
CA CYS A 196 -16.49 6.78 7.42
C CYS A 196 -15.39 6.63 8.47
N LEU A 197 -14.10 6.62 8.09
CA LEU A 197 -12.97 6.51 9.01
C LEU A 197 -12.97 7.57 10.13
N LEU A 198 -13.56 8.74 9.89
CA LEU A 198 -13.67 9.82 10.86
C LEU A 198 -14.54 9.47 12.09
N TYR A 199 -15.44 8.47 11.98
CA TYR A 199 -16.32 8.07 13.08
C TYR A 199 -15.74 6.96 13.95
N THR A 200 -14.63 6.36 13.61
CA THR A 200 -13.94 5.31 14.39
C THR A 200 -12.86 5.85 15.32
N SER A 201 -12.60 7.16 15.35
CA SER A 201 -11.83 7.77 16.43
C SER A 201 -12.62 7.60 17.73
N PRO A 202 -12.06 6.96 18.77
CA PRO A 202 -12.74 6.92 20.06
C PRO A 202 -13.06 8.35 20.49
N SER A 203 -14.33 8.61 20.78
CA SER A 203 -14.77 9.89 21.32
C SER A 203 -13.94 10.22 22.56
N PRO A 204 -13.65 11.48 22.87
CA PRO A 204 -13.04 11.86 24.16
C PRO A 204 -13.75 11.28 25.39
N ARG A 205 -15.01 10.82 25.24
CA ARG A 205 -15.78 10.11 26.28
C ARG A 205 -15.35 8.64 26.43
N ASP A 206 -14.85 8.00 25.37
CA ASP A 206 -14.42 6.59 25.41
C ASP A 206 -13.02 6.44 26.00
N MET A 207 -12.26 7.53 26.10
CA MET A 207 -10.92 7.54 26.71
C MET A 207 -10.94 7.73 28.23
N ARG A 208 -12.12 7.80 28.87
CA ARG A 208 -12.28 7.98 30.31
C ARG A 208 -12.82 6.73 31.06
N ARG A 209 -12.66 5.54 30.48
CA ARG A 209 -12.96 4.28 31.19
C ARG A 209 -11.73 3.42 31.30
#